data_982368515d753a3c64f52a48437cba7b
#
_entry.id   982368515d753a3c64f52a48437cba7b
#
_cell.length_a   1.000
_cell.length_b   1.000
_cell.length_c   1.000
_cell.angle_alpha   90.00
_cell.angle_beta   90.00
_cell.angle_gamma   90.00
#
_symmetry.space_group_name_H-M   'P 1'
#
loop_
_entity.id
_entity.type
_entity.pdbx_description
1 polymer ?
#
loop_
_entity_poly.entity_id
_entity_poly.type
_entity_poly.pdbx_seq_one_letter_code
_entity_poly.pdbx_strand_id
1 'polypeptide(L)'
;IADFDESLKSVATSLLYTDISSKRIHYISLNQWFDNSLLKEKSLQPIYFPSINKENYDEFIKEYFNIYQKYPNQISFLSYDLVGLIYFLIYQNDFEVDNNIFYKKNKFKGKVGIFEINKNKISHLLNFYVAEDKKFKKIF
;
A
#
# COMPACT_ATOMS: atom_id res chain seq x y z
N ILE A 1 -11.42 -1.36 -10.23
CA ILE A 1 -10.90 -2.69 -10.61
C ILE A 1 -10.21 -3.28 -9.36
N ALA A 2 -10.68 -4.43 -8.90
CA ALA A 2 -10.13 -5.12 -7.71
C ALA A 2 -9.13 -6.20 -8.14
N ASP A 3 -8.06 -5.79 -8.80
CA ASP A 3 -7.05 -6.69 -9.32
C ASP A 3 -5.66 -6.06 -9.29
N PHE A 4 -4.62 -6.86 -9.47
CA PHE A 4 -3.22 -6.47 -9.33
C PHE A 4 -2.39 -6.99 -10.51
N ASP A 5 -1.20 -6.43 -10.66
CA ASP A 5 -0.15 -6.89 -11.57
C ASP A 5 -0.66 -7.15 -13.01
N GLU A 6 -0.35 -8.28 -13.58
CA GLU A 6 -0.72 -8.65 -14.94
C GLU A 6 -2.23 -8.81 -15.14
N SER A 7 -2.96 -9.27 -14.12
CA SER A 7 -4.42 -9.36 -14.14
C SER A 7 -5.07 -7.99 -14.34
N LEU A 8 -4.60 -6.98 -13.61
CA LEU A 8 -5.09 -5.60 -13.76
C LEU A 8 -4.88 -5.09 -15.19
N LYS A 9 -3.70 -5.34 -15.77
CA LYS A 9 -3.38 -4.95 -17.16
C LYS A 9 -4.26 -5.67 -18.16
N SER A 10 -4.50 -6.97 -17.96
CA SER A 10 -5.36 -7.79 -18.81
C SER A 10 -6.81 -7.27 -18.81
N VAL A 11 -7.35 -6.96 -17.63
CA VAL A 11 -8.69 -6.38 -17.49
C VAL A 11 -8.78 -5.03 -18.20
N ALA A 12 -7.81 -4.15 -18.01
CA ALA A 12 -7.80 -2.84 -18.65
C ALA A 12 -7.70 -2.95 -20.19
N THR A 13 -6.89 -3.86 -20.69
CA THR A 13 -6.79 -4.13 -22.14
C THR A 13 -8.13 -4.65 -22.66
N SER A 14 -8.80 -5.54 -21.95
CA SER A 14 -10.11 -6.06 -22.32
C SER A 14 -11.18 -4.95 -22.38
N LEU A 15 -11.13 -3.98 -21.47
CA LEU A 15 -12.05 -2.84 -21.47
C LEU A 15 -11.88 -1.96 -22.73
N LEU A 16 -10.66 -1.81 -23.24
CA LEU A 16 -10.42 -1.07 -24.48
C LEU A 16 -11.14 -1.68 -25.69
N TYR A 17 -11.26 -3.01 -25.75
CA TYR A 17 -12.01 -3.68 -26.81
C TYR A 17 -13.51 -3.40 -26.78
N THR A 18 -14.01 -2.89 -25.66
CA THR A 18 -15.41 -2.46 -25.49
C THR A 18 -15.59 -0.95 -25.56
N ASP A 19 -14.66 -0.22 -26.17
CA ASP A 19 -14.62 1.25 -26.25
C ASP A 19 -14.62 1.97 -24.89
N ILE A 20 -14.31 1.25 -23.83
CA ILE A 20 -14.14 1.81 -22.49
C ILE A 20 -12.69 2.23 -22.33
N SER A 21 -12.45 3.53 -22.17
CA SER A 21 -11.10 4.08 -22.01
C SER A 21 -11.04 5.07 -20.85
N SER A 22 -9.82 5.32 -20.37
CA SER A 22 -9.55 6.32 -19.33
C SER A 22 -9.97 7.74 -19.68
N LYS A 23 -10.26 8.03 -20.95
CA LYS A 23 -10.83 9.31 -21.42
C LYS A 23 -12.31 9.46 -21.06
N ARG A 24 -13.02 8.36 -20.88
CA ARG A 24 -14.47 8.34 -20.60
C ARG A 24 -14.79 8.00 -19.17
N ILE A 25 -13.93 7.23 -18.51
CA ILE A 25 -14.13 6.77 -17.13
C ILE A 25 -12.85 6.93 -16.31
N HIS A 26 -13.00 7.03 -15.01
CA HIS A 26 -11.86 6.99 -14.10
C HIS A 26 -11.59 5.56 -13.66
N TYR A 27 -10.36 5.09 -13.90
CA TYR A 27 -9.92 3.82 -13.37
C TYR A 27 -9.49 3.99 -11.90
N ILE A 28 -10.13 3.24 -11.02
CA ILE A 28 -9.75 3.16 -9.60
C ILE A 28 -9.42 1.72 -9.31
N SER A 29 -8.27 1.48 -8.71
CA SER A 29 -7.86 0.14 -8.27
C SER A 29 -7.59 0.09 -6.77
N LEU A 30 -7.28 -1.09 -6.27
CA LEU A 30 -6.82 -1.30 -4.91
C LEU A 30 -5.37 -0.83 -4.75
N ASN A 31 -4.78 -1.04 -3.59
CA ASN A 31 -3.39 -0.68 -3.29
C ASN A 31 -2.40 -1.34 -4.26
N GLN A 32 -1.71 -0.54 -5.07
CA GLN A 32 -0.81 -1.00 -6.13
C GLN A 32 0.68 -0.96 -5.75
N TRP A 33 1.03 -0.61 -4.55
CA TRP A 33 2.42 -0.64 -4.05
C TRP A 33 3.48 -0.01 -4.98
N PHE A 34 3.09 0.96 -5.80
CA PHE A 34 3.97 1.69 -6.72
C PHE A 34 4.70 0.79 -7.75
N ASP A 35 3.99 -0.19 -8.29
CA ASP A 35 4.54 -1.00 -9.39
C ASP A 35 4.83 -0.14 -10.61
N ASN A 36 6.12 -0.02 -10.96
CA ASN A 36 6.58 0.77 -12.10
C ASN A 36 6.07 0.23 -13.45
N SER A 37 5.59 -1.00 -13.51
CA SER A 37 4.99 -1.55 -14.72
C SER A 37 3.70 -0.82 -15.12
N LEU A 38 2.95 -0.29 -14.13
CA LEU A 38 1.77 0.53 -14.38
C LEU A 38 2.08 1.82 -15.15
N LEU A 39 3.28 2.37 -14.97
CA LEU A 39 3.71 3.58 -15.66
C LEU A 39 4.03 3.35 -17.15
N LYS A 40 4.18 2.09 -17.55
CA LYS A 40 4.42 1.70 -18.95
C LYS A 40 3.10 1.40 -19.67
N GLU A 41 2.05 1.10 -18.94
CA GLU A 41 0.75 0.69 -19.49
C GLU A 41 -0.14 1.90 -19.76
N LYS A 42 -0.11 2.39 -21.01
CA LYS A 42 -0.87 3.58 -21.42
C LYS A 42 -2.39 3.38 -21.35
N SER A 43 -2.85 2.15 -21.51
CA SER A 43 -4.28 1.82 -21.46
C SER A 43 -4.90 2.06 -20.10
N LEU A 44 -4.09 1.97 -19.04
CA LEU A 44 -4.51 2.20 -17.66
C LEU A 44 -4.39 3.64 -17.18
N GLN A 45 -3.74 4.53 -17.92
CA GLN A 45 -3.46 5.88 -17.43
C GLN A 45 -4.54 6.88 -17.86
N PRO A 46 -5.00 7.74 -16.93
CA PRO A 46 -4.69 7.77 -15.51
C PRO A 46 -5.38 6.66 -14.71
N ILE A 47 -4.67 6.05 -13.74
CA ILE A 47 -5.24 5.13 -12.76
C ILE A 47 -5.04 5.66 -11.36
N TYR A 48 -6.11 5.61 -10.56
CA TYR A 48 -6.16 6.11 -9.19
C TYR A 48 -6.13 4.94 -8.21
N PHE A 49 -5.38 5.07 -7.12
CA PHE A 49 -5.29 4.01 -6.12
C PHE A 49 -4.87 4.52 -4.74
N PRO A 50 -5.37 3.92 -3.65
CA PRO A 50 -4.83 4.15 -2.33
C PRO A 50 -3.49 3.42 -2.17
N SER A 51 -2.54 4.01 -1.48
CA SER A 51 -1.28 3.38 -1.11
C SER A 51 -0.65 4.05 0.12
N ILE A 52 0.40 3.41 0.62
CA ILE A 52 1.23 3.95 1.69
C ILE A 52 1.98 5.21 1.23
N ASN A 53 2.70 5.86 2.15
CA ASN A 53 3.55 6.99 1.77
C ASN A 53 4.68 6.52 0.83
N LYS A 54 4.81 7.19 -0.33
CA LYS A 54 5.77 6.84 -1.38
C LYS A 54 7.22 6.96 -0.91
N GLU A 55 7.54 7.99 -0.14
CA GLU A 55 8.90 8.23 0.37
C GLU A 55 9.31 7.12 1.34
N ASN A 56 8.42 6.76 2.28
CA ASN A 56 8.64 5.64 3.19
C ASN A 56 8.81 4.31 2.45
N TYR A 57 8.02 4.12 1.38
CA TYR A 57 8.12 2.95 0.52
C TYR A 57 9.51 2.86 -0.13
N ASP A 58 9.97 3.95 -0.75
CA ASP A 58 11.27 3.99 -1.45
C ASP A 58 12.43 3.80 -0.47
N GLU A 59 12.33 4.39 0.72
CA GLU A 59 13.33 4.23 1.78
C GLU A 59 13.41 2.78 2.27
N PHE A 60 12.26 2.16 2.54
CA PHE A 60 12.21 0.77 2.96
C PHE A 60 12.81 -0.18 1.91
N ILE A 61 12.46 0.01 0.63
CA ILE A 61 13.04 -0.78 -0.47
C ILE A 61 14.55 -0.67 -0.49
N LYS A 62 15.08 0.54 -0.36
CA LYS A 62 16.53 0.79 -0.35
C LYS A 62 17.22 0.11 0.83
N GLU A 63 16.66 0.25 2.02
CA GLU A 63 17.20 -0.39 3.22
C GLU A 63 17.16 -1.92 3.13
N TYR A 64 16.04 -2.46 2.70
CA TYR A 64 15.87 -3.90 2.53
C TYR A 64 16.87 -4.47 1.51
N PHE A 65 17.01 -3.80 0.37
CA PHE A 65 17.95 -4.21 -0.68
C PHE A 65 19.40 -4.17 -0.18
N ASN A 66 19.78 -3.15 0.58
CA ASN A 66 21.13 -3.05 1.15
C ASN A 66 21.47 -4.22 2.06
N ILE A 67 20.48 -4.73 2.82
CA ILE A 67 20.69 -5.84 3.77
C ILE A 67 20.62 -7.20 3.06
N TYR A 68 19.60 -7.41 2.22
CA TYR A 68 19.27 -8.74 1.70
C TYR A 68 19.68 -8.95 0.25
N GLN A 69 20.13 -7.92 -0.46
CA GLN A 69 20.45 -7.93 -1.91
C GLN A 69 19.30 -8.44 -2.77
N LYS A 70 18.06 -8.23 -2.30
CA LYS A 70 16.79 -8.61 -2.95
C LYS A 70 15.75 -7.53 -2.70
N TYR A 71 14.79 -7.44 -3.60
CA TYR A 71 13.64 -6.54 -3.39
C TYR A 71 12.60 -7.21 -2.49
N PRO A 72 11.99 -6.44 -1.56
CA PRO A 72 10.92 -6.94 -0.72
C PRO A 72 9.65 -7.16 -1.54
N ASN A 73 8.87 -8.14 -1.14
CA ASN A 73 7.49 -8.28 -1.63
C ASN A 73 6.50 -7.52 -0.71
N GLN A 74 5.25 -7.44 -1.11
CA GLN A 74 4.22 -6.74 -0.35
C GLN A 74 4.05 -7.25 1.09
N ILE A 75 4.17 -8.57 1.29
CA ILE A 75 4.05 -9.18 2.62
C ILE A 75 5.19 -8.73 3.54
N SER A 76 6.40 -8.50 3.00
CA SER A 76 7.54 -8.03 3.78
C SER A 76 7.29 -6.67 4.44
N PHE A 77 6.61 -5.76 3.74
CA PHE A 77 6.22 -4.45 4.31
C PHE A 77 5.24 -4.60 5.47
N LEU A 78 4.18 -5.38 5.23
CA LEU A 78 3.15 -5.60 6.25
C LEU A 78 3.72 -6.33 7.47
N SER A 79 4.58 -7.33 7.25
CA SER A 79 5.21 -8.08 8.33
C SER A 79 6.14 -7.22 9.17
N TYR A 80 6.91 -6.33 8.54
CA TYR A 80 7.80 -5.43 9.24
C TYR A 80 7.05 -4.53 10.23
N ASP A 81 6.01 -3.87 9.75
CA ASP A 81 5.20 -2.99 10.59
C ASP A 81 4.36 -3.76 11.61
N LEU A 82 3.91 -4.98 11.27
CA LEU A 82 3.17 -5.83 12.21
C LEU A 82 4.03 -6.22 13.42
N VAL A 83 5.28 -6.63 13.19
CA VAL A 83 6.22 -6.93 14.27
C VAL A 83 6.49 -5.68 15.11
N GLY A 84 6.70 -4.54 14.48
CA GLY A 84 6.86 -3.26 15.17
C GLY A 84 5.64 -2.87 16.01
N LEU A 85 4.44 -3.08 15.49
CA LEU A 85 3.18 -2.83 16.20
C LEU A 85 3.04 -3.74 17.42
N ILE A 86 3.29 -5.04 17.27
CA ILE A 86 3.22 -6.00 18.38
C ILE A 86 4.22 -5.60 19.48
N TYR A 87 5.46 -5.32 19.10
CA TYR A 87 6.48 -4.87 20.06
C TYR A 87 6.05 -3.60 20.79
N PHE A 88 5.54 -2.61 20.07
CA PHE A 88 5.07 -1.35 20.64
C PHE A 88 3.93 -1.57 21.66
N LEU A 89 2.96 -2.42 21.35
CA LEU A 89 1.85 -2.72 22.25
C LEU A 89 2.32 -3.44 23.52
N ILE A 90 3.20 -4.41 23.38
CA ILE A 90 3.79 -5.15 24.51
C ILE A 90 4.66 -4.21 25.39
N TYR A 91 5.46 -3.35 24.75
CA TYR A 91 6.26 -2.35 25.46
C TYR A 91 5.38 -1.38 26.26
N GLN A 92 4.27 -0.91 25.70
CA GLN A 92 3.33 -0.02 26.40
C GLN A 92 2.57 -0.71 27.56
N ASN A 93 2.61 -2.03 27.62
CA ASN A 93 1.97 -2.83 28.67
C ASN A 93 3.01 -3.48 29.58
N ASP A 94 4.16 -2.81 29.81
CA ASP A 94 5.24 -3.25 30.69
C ASP A 94 5.75 -4.67 30.40
N PHE A 95 5.77 -5.06 29.12
CA PHE A 95 6.11 -6.41 28.62
C PHE A 95 5.15 -7.52 29.08
N GLU A 96 3.99 -7.17 29.60
CA GLU A 96 2.94 -8.16 29.86
C GLU A 96 2.10 -8.36 28.61
N VAL A 97 1.88 -9.64 28.24
CA VAL A 97 1.06 -10.02 27.09
C VAL A 97 -0.34 -10.36 27.58
N ASP A 98 -1.25 -9.42 27.50
CA ASP A 98 -2.67 -9.61 27.77
C ASP A 98 -3.47 -9.35 26.47
N ASN A 99 -4.51 -10.14 26.24
CA ASN A 99 -5.42 -9.97 25.10
C ASN A 99 -6.06 -8.57 25.04
N ASN A 100 -6.18 -7.90 26.19
CA ASN A 100 -6.72 -6.55 26.28
C ASN A 100 -5.89 -5.47 25.61
N ILE A 101 -4.59 -5.71 25.35
CA ILE A 101 -3.71 -4.76 24.66
C ILE A 101 -4.24 -4.39 23.27
N PHE A 102 -4.93 -5.33 22.60
CA PHE A 102 -5.51 -5.13 21.28
C PHE A 102 -6.86 -4.40 21.31
N TYR A 103 -7.48 -4.26 22.47
CA TYR A 103 -8.78 -3.58 22.61
C TYR A 103 -8.67 -2.11 22.98
N LYS A 104 -7.53 -1.68 23.53
CA LYS A 104 -7.28 -0.29 23.86
C LYS A 104 -7.12 0.52 22.58
N LYS A 105 -7.74 1.72 22.55
CA LYS A 105 -7.52 2.65 21.45
C LYS A 105 -6.05 3.05 21.42
N ASN A 106 -5.40 2.80 20.30
CA ASN A 106 -3.98 3.10 20.13
C ASN A 106 -3.68 3.55 18.70
N LYS A 107 -2.59 4.28 18.52
CA LYS A 107 -2.10 4.74 17.23
C LYS A 107 -0.62 4.41 17.12
N PHE A 108 -0.26 3.66 16.11
CA PHE A 108 1.11 3.26 15.83
C PHE A 108 1.55 3.86 14.50
N LYS A 109 2.69 4.55 14.50
CA LYS A 109 3.36 5.02 13.29
C LYS A 109 4.47 4.04 12.96
N GLY A 110 4.17 3.14 12.02
CA GLY A 110 5.14 2.19 11.47
C GLY A 110 6.08 2.85 10.45
N LYS A 111 7.00 2.06 9.94
CA LYS A 111 7.91 2.47 8.86
C LYS A 111 7.14 2.73 7.56
N VAL A 112 6.14 1.92 7.30
CA VAL A 112 5.39 1.90 6.04
C VAL A 112 4.08 2.68 6.14
N GLY A 113 3.49 2.77 7.33
CA GLY A 113 2.22 3.46 7.48
C GLY A 113 1.81 3.78 8.91
N ILE A 114 0.63 4.35 9.03
CA ILE A 114 0.00 4.68 10.31
C ILE A 114 -1.18 3.74 10.51
N PHE A 115 -1.17 3.04 11.64
CA PHE A 115 -2.22 2.12 12.05
C PHE A 115 -2.93 2.67 13.27
N GLU A 116 -4.25 2.58 13.27
CA GLU A 116 -5.08 2.89 14.41
C GLU A 116 -5.81 1.63 14.87
N ILE A 117 -5.68 1.32 16.16
CA ILE A 117 -6.38 0.21 16.80
C ILE A 117 -7.53 0.78 17.62
N ASN A 118 -8.71 0.21 17.45
CA ASN A 118 -9.88 0.55 18.25
C ASN A 118 -10.82 -0.64 18.34
N LYS A 119 -10.99 -1.17 19.55
CA LYS A 119 -11.91 -2.29 19.82
C LYS A 119 -11.74 -3.45 18.82
N ASN A 120 -10.56 -4.05 18.76
CA ASN A 120 -10.20 -5.14 17.84
C ASN A 120 -10.30 -4.84 16.33
N LYS A 121 -10.45 -3.57 15.96
CA LYS A 121 -10.36 -3.14 14.57
C LYS A 121 -9.05 -2.42 14.34
N ILE A 122 -8.40 -2.75 13.23
CA ILE A 122 -7.21 -2.06 12.78
C ILE A 122 -7.58 -1.28 11.53
N SER A 123 -7.30 0.01 11.54
CA SER A 123 -7.42 0.90 10.38
C SER A 123 -6.03 1.34 9.94
N HIS A 124 -5.78 1.27 8.66
CA HIS A 124 -4.53 1.74 8.06
C HIS A 124 -4.81 3.04 7.29
N LEU A 125 -4.10 4.11 7.63
CA LEU A 125 -4.20 5.38 6.91
C LEU A 125 -3.37 5.30 5.62
N LEU A 126 -4.07 5.46 4.50
CA LEU A 126 -3.46 5.47 3.18
C LEU A 126 -3.54 6.85 2.56
N ASN A 127 -2.56 7.19 1.74
CA ASN A 127 -2.63 8.31 0.82
C ASN A 127 -3.32 7.88 -0.48
N PHE A 128 -3.75 8.85 -1.27
CA PHE A 128 -4.35 8.59 -2.57
C PHE A 128 -3.44 9.10 -3.69
N TYR A 129 -3.22 8.27 -4.68
CA TYR A 129 -2.29 8.52 -5.77
C TYR A 129 -2.94 8.38 -7.13
N VAL A 130 -2.31 8.98 -8.11
CA VAL A 130 -2.56 8.73 -9.53
C VAL A 130 -1.26 8.31 -10.22
N ALA A 131 -1.34 7.29 -11.08
CA ALA A 131 -0.28 6.95 -12.02
C ALA A 131 -0.65 7.55 -13.39
N GLU A 132 0.09 8.56 -13.80
CA GLU A 132 -0.04 9.23 -15.10
C GLU A 132 1.29 9.86 -15.52
N ASP A 133 1.46 10.10 -16.81
CA ASP A 133 2.67 10.72 -17.37
C ASP A 133 3.98 10.08 -16.90
N LYS A 134 3.98 8.76 -16.76
CA LYS A 134 5.11 7.97 -16.25
C LYS A 134 5.55 8.33 -14.81
N LYS A 135 4.66 8.82 -14.00
CA LYS A 135 4.92 9.20 -12.60
C LYS A 135 3.77 8.81 -11.69
N PHE A 136 4.11 8.55 -10.44
CA PHE A 136 3.13 8.48 -9.35
C PHE A 136 3.04 9.86 -8.71
N LYS A 137 1.85 10.44 -8.70
CA LYS A 137 1.57 11.74 -8.09
C LYS A 137 0.63 11.52 -6.91
N LYS A 138 0.97 12.05 -5.75
CA LYS A 138 0.06 12.10 -4.60
C LYS A 138 -1.03 13.13 -4.87
N ILE A 139 -2.29 12.78 -4.59
CA ILE A 139 -3.44 13.67 -4.75
C ILE A 139 -3.83 14.25 -3.38
N PHE A 140 -3.93 13.39 -2.35
CA PHE A 140 -4.15 13.75 -0.93
C PHE A 140 -3.77 12.62 0.01
#